data_872e8b9371c9f3fe2adb7ec1e5faf905
#
_entry.id   872e8b9371c9f3fe2adb7ec1e5faf905
#
_cell.length_a   1.000
_cell.length_b   1.000
_cell.length_c   1.000
_cell.angle_alpha   90.00
_cell.angle_beta   90.00
_cell.angle_gamma   90.00
#
_symmetry.space_group_name_H-M   'P 1'
#
loop_
_entity.id
_entity.type
_entity.pdbx_description
1 polymer ?
#
loop_
_entity_poly.entity_id
_entity_poly.type
_entity_poly.pdbx_seq_one_letter_code
_entity_poly.pdbx_strand_id
1 'polypeptide(L)'
;MITDVWKYRGKSSSITGLVAQSNSTIINTDSGIIDLYGRGSVGMLAIADSTAENQGKITLDSMWVDANDTTAMRDIASNSAIDFGTGVGVGTDSYSGAGKNATAINQLGGVITIYNAGAGMAAYGASNTVINQGTINLEKNGNYDDSLAANTLVGMAVYEHGTAINDQTGVININVGTGQAFYNDGTGTIVNYGTICTFGVCQSGNEYNNTDDFTSLIYTGGDTITRSGETVTLNKSAAVTDKLAGNVVNSGTLSGDQITVSSGLLENTSGGIINNLVKLDKGAVIKNAGVMTNNVDVSGGILNNAGEMTAQITMNAGADSSLVNNTGTINKIVQNAGVFNNSGSVTGRMMSAGGVFNNQTDGAIMRGAALTGTAVANNEGTWNLGSSSEGNNTGMLEVNNNSAFNNRGEFILDNDKNAVHINQSGTLYNTGHMNISNSSHNGAVNMWGGNGRF
;
A
#
# COMPACT_ATOMS: atom_id res chain seq x y z
N MET A 1 -9.41 -13.03 30.93
CA MET A 1 -8.95 -14.37 30.55
C MET A 1 -10.13 -15.31 30.77
N ILE A 2 -10.76 -15.80 29.75
CA ILE A 2 -11.86 -16.77 29.84
C ILE A 2 -11.22 -18.13 29.60
N THR A 3 -11.14 -18.95 30.67
CA THR A 3 -10.50 -20.26 30.63
C THR A 3 -11.51 -21.41 30.48
N ASP A 4 -12.78 -21.10 30.28
CA ASP A 4 -13.84 -22.11 30.24
C ASP A 4 -14.24 -22.43 28.80
N VAL A 5 -14.46 -23.72 28.53
CA VAL A 5 -15.01 -24.24 27.30
C VAL A 5 -16.49 -23.89 27.24
N TRP A 6 -16.86 -22.96 26.36
CA TRP A 6 -18.26 -22.66 26.12
C TRP A 6 -18.82 -23.59 25.05
N LYS A 7 -19.71 -24.49 25.44
CA LYS A 7 -20.51 -25.30 24.54
C LYS A 7 -21.95 -24.86 24.63
N TYR A 8 -22.42 -24.19 23.59
CA TYR A 8 -23.83 -23.85 23.51
C TYR A 8 -24.51 -24.69 22.42
N ARG A 9 -25.61 -25.36 22.82
CA ARG A 9 -26.46 -26.13 21.93
C ARG A 9 -27.84 -25.49 21.96
N GLY A 10 -28.17 -24.70 20.94
CA GLY A 10 -29.45 -23.97 20.90
C GLY A 10 -30.29 -24.36 19.70
N LYS A 11 -31.58 -24.36 19.90
CA LYS A 11 -32.62 -24.81 18.95
C LYS A 11 -32.87 -23.91 17.75
N SER A 12 -32.38 -22.72 17.72
CA SER A 12 -32.51 -21.78 16.60
C SER A 12 -31.93 -20.42 16.94
N SER A 13 -31.45 -19.74 15.94
CA SER A 13 -31.00 -18.35 15.91
C SER A 13 -29.56 -18.09 16.26
N SER A 14 -29.02 -17.15 15.51
CA SER A 14 -27.70 -16.57 15.55
C SER A 14 -27.16 -16.40 16.96
N ILE A 15 -26.09 -17.10 17.28
CA ILE A 15 -25.38 -16.97 18.55
C ILE A 15 -24.05 -16.33 18.24
N THR A 16 -23.69 -15.30 18.97
CA THR A 16 -22.32 -14.75 18.92
C THR A 16 -21.58 -15.17 20.18
N GLY A 17 -20.46 -15.85 20.01
CA GLY A 17 -19.63 -16.31 21.13
C GLY A 17 -19.00 -15.14 21.87
N LEU A 18 -18.23 -14.31 21.19
CA LEU A 18 -17.58 -13.12 21.74
C LEU A 18 -17.82 -11.91 20.83
N VAL A 19 -18.09 -10.75 21.41
CA VAL A 19 -18.28 -9.48 20.68
C VAL A 19 -17.37 -8.40 21.23
N ALA A 20 -16.60 -7.77 20.34
CA ALA A 20 -15.92 -6.50 20.59
C ALA A 20 -16.70 -5.37 19.93
N GLN A 21 -16.96 -4.30 20.67
CA GLN A 21 -17.69 -3.14 20.21
C GLN A 21 -17.11 -1.85 20.80
N SER A 22 -17.21 -0.74 20.06
CA SER A 22 -16.84 0.59 20.56
C SER A 22 -15.39 0.69 21.04
N ASN A 23 -14.47 0.44 20.13
CA ASN A 23 -13.02 0.56 20.38
C ASN A 23 -12.50 -0.40 21.47
N SER A 24 -12.98 -1.64 21.43
CA SER A 24 -12.54 -2.68 22.36
C SER A 24 -11.83 -3.82 21.65
N THR A 25 -11.09 -4.63 22.41
CA THR A 25 -10.41 -5.81 21.90
C THR A 25 -10.87 -7.04 22.65
N ILE A 26 -11.14 -8.12 21.91
CA ILE A 26 -11.38 -9.47 22.46
C ILE A 26 -10.31 -10.41 21.93
N ILE A 27 -9.88 -11.32 22.81
CA ILE A 27 -8.86 -12.32 22.47
C ILE A 27 -9.35 -13.69 22.94
N ASN A 28 -9.43 -14.63 21.98
CA ASN A 28 -9.49 -16.05 22.29
C ASN A 28 -8.05 -16.55 22.38
N THR A 29 -7.56 -16.80 23.59
CA THR A 29 -6.15 -17.17 23.83
C THR A 29 -5.84 -18.58 23.29
N ASP A 30 -4.57 -18.95 23.23
CA ASP A 30 -4.05 -20.22 22.71
C ASP A 30 -4.70 -21.48 23.32
N SER A 31 -5.14 -21.41 24.57
CA SER A 31 -5.89 -22.47 25.27
C SER A 31 -7.41 -22.34 25.14
N GLY A 32 -7.91 -21.22 24.58
CA GLY A 32 -9.33 -20.94 24.43
C GLY A 32 -9.99 -21.80 23.37
N ILE A 33 -11.21 -22.29 23.68
CA ILE A 33 -12.01 -23.08 22.74
C ILE A 33 -13.41 -22.47 22.67
N ILE A 34 -13.87 -22.20 21.44
CA ILE A 34 -15.22 -21.74 21.14
C ILE A 34 -15.85 -22.77 20.21
N ASP A 35 -16.81 -23.53 20.70
CA ASP A 35 -17.59 -24.48 19.91
C ASP A 35 -19.03 -24.00 19.72
N LEU A 36 -19.45 -23.83 18.48
CA LEU A 36 -20.76 -23.33 18.09
C LEU A 36 -21.49 -24.35 17.23
N TYR A 37 -22.74 -24.55 17.56
CA TYR A 37 -23.63 -25.45 16.86
C TYR A 37 -24.90 -24.73 16.48
N GLY A 38 -25.27 -24.79 15.20
CA GLY A 38 -26.45 -24.16 14.68
C GLY A 38 -26.20 -23.00 13.71
N ARG A 39 -27.20 -22.75 12.88
CA ARG A 39 -27.16 -21.81 11.78
C ARG A 39 -27.04 -20.35 12.24
N GLY A 40 -26.32 -19.54 11.48
CA GLY A 40 -26.19 -18.10 11.72
C GLY A 40 -25.32 -17.73 12.93
N SER A 41 -24.56 -18.68 13.47
CA SER A 41 -23.70 -18.43 14.62
C SER A 41 -22.39 -17.75 14.23
N VAL A 42 -21.86 -16.89 15.10
CA VAL A 42 -20.58 -16.20 14.93
C VAL A 42 -19.67 -16.48 16.13
N GLY A 43 -18.49 -17.02 15.89
CA GLY A 43 -17.55 -17.33 16.97
C GLY A 43 -17.03 -16.08 17.66
N MET A 44 -16.44 -15.16 16.89
CA MET A 44 -15.98 -13.86 17.37
C MET A 44 -16.42 -12.78 16.39
N LEU A 45 -16.84 -11.64 16.89
CA LEU A 45 -17.29 -10.50 16.08
C LEU A 45 -16.66 -9.21 16.59
N ALA A 46 -16.02 -8.47 15.69
CA ALA A 46 -15.58 -7.10 15.95
C ALA A 46 -16.42 -6.10 15.14
N ILE A 47 -16.89 -5.06 15.79
CA ILE A 47 -17.67 -3.95 15.20
C ILE A 47 -17.19 -2.61 15.77
N ALA A 48 -17.38 -1.54 15.01
CA ALA A 48 -17.17 -0.16 15.48
C ALA A 48 -15.77 0.08 16.11
N ASP A 49 -14.74 0.15 15.27
CA ASP A 49 -13.34 0.41 15.65
C ASP A 49 -12.71 -0.62 16.62
N SER A 50 -13.23 -1.84 16.60
CA SER A 50 -12.80 -2.89 17.54
C SER A 50 -11.98 -3.97 16.89
N THR A 51 -11.31 -4.77 17.72
CA THR A 51 -10.45 -5.88 17.27
C THR A 51 -10.87 -7.20 17.90
N ALA A 52 -10.90 -8.28 17.09
CA ALA A 52 -11.07 -9.66 17.54
C ALA A 52 -9.86 -10.49 17.14
N GLU A 53 -9.20 -11.14 18.10
CA GLU A 53 -8.01 -11.98 17.87
C GLU A 53 -8.27 -13.43 18.30
N ASN A 54 -8.12 -14.36 17.38
CA ASN A 54 -8.16 -15.79 17.70
C ASN A 54 -6.74 -16.37 17.70
N GLN A 55 -6.29 -16.79 18.86
CA GLN A 55 -5.05 -17.56 19.04
C GLN A 55 -5.36 -19.03 19.38
N GLY A 56 -6.62 -19.33 19.75
CA GLY A 56 -7.09 -20.65 20.15
C GLY A 56 -7.86 -21.38 19.06
N LYS A 57 -8.87 -22.10 19.46
CA LYS A 57 -9.69 -22.92 18.57
C LYS A 57 -11.12 -22.40 18.49
N ILE A 58 -11.66 -22.33 17.27
CA ILE A 58 -13.06 -22.03 17.01
C ILE A 58 -13.60 -23.14 16.13
N THR A 59 -14.70 -23.75 16.54
CA THR A 59 -15.42 -24.77 15.76
C THR A 59 -16.83 -24.27 15.49
N LEU A 60 -17.26 -24.30 14.24
CA LEU A 60 -18.63 -24.02 13.81
C LEU A 60 -19.19 -25.21 13.06
N ASP A 61 -20.31 -25.75 13.52
CA ASP A 61 -21.14 -26.72 12.79
C ASP A 61 -22.56 -26.15 12.63
N SER A 62 -22.80 -25.48 11.54
CA SER A 62 -24.07 -24.81 11.24
C SER A 62 -25.21 -25.76 10.86
N MET A 63 -24.87 -26.98 10.43
CA MET A 63 -25.81 -28.02 10.02
C MET A 63 -26.07 -29.06 11.12
N TRP A 64 -25.54 -28.79 12.32
CA TRP A 64 -25.75 -29.72 13.45
C TRP A 64 -27.25 -29.84 13.80
N VAL A 65 -27.73 -31.06 13.89
CA VAL A 65 -29.10 -31.39 14.27
C VAL A 65 -29.07 -32.16 15.59
N ASP A 66 -29.86 -31.73 16.56
CA ASP A 66 -30.06 -32.51 17.80
C ASP A 66 -30.72 -33.85 17.44
N ALA A 67 -30.15 -34.97 17.86
CA ALA A 67 -30.66 -36.30 17.61
C ALA A 67 -32.12 -36.50 18.07
N ASN A 68 -32.63 -35.60 18.95
CA ASN A 68 -33.99 -35.60 19.47
C ASN A 68 -34.90 -34.57 18.80
N ASP A 69 -34.40 -33.76 17.85
CA ASP A 69 -35.21 -32.71 17.18
C ASP A 69 -35.02 -32.80 15.65
N THR A 70 -35.82 -33.65 15.06
CA THR A 70 -35.81 -33.92 13.61
C THR A 70 -36.45 -32.81 12.77
N THR A 71 -36.97 -31.75 13.39
CA THR A 71 -37.65 -30.63 12.68
C THR A 71 -36.78 -29.39 12.53
N ALA A 72 -35.63 -29.35 13.18
CA ALA A 72 -34.77 -28.18 13.12
C ALA A 72 -33.90 -28.17 11.87
N MET A 73 -34.21 -27.34 10.92
CA MET A 73 -33.29 -26.59 10.07
C MET A 73 -32.74 -27.21 8.82
N ARG A 74 -33.52 -27.85 8.01
CA ARG A 74 -33.23 -28.08 6.60
C ARG A 74 -33.87 -27.08 5.64
N ASP A 75 -34.11 -25.85 6.07
CA ASP A 75 -34.50 -24.82 5.11
C ASP A 75 -33.23 -24.27 4.41
N ILE A 76 -32.90 -24.96 3.30
CA ILE A 76 -31.68 -24.73 2.50
C ILE A 76 -31.92 -23.58 1.50
N ALA A 77 -32.79 -22.63 1.83
CA ALA A 77 -33.11 -21.53 0.89
C ALA A 77 -32.00 -20.47 0.77
N SER A 78 -30.91 -20.56 1.52
CA SER A 78 -29.81 -19.61 1.43
C SER A 78 -28.64 -20.13 0.61
N ASN A 79 -28.11 -19.29 -0.26
CA ASN A 79 -26.94 -19.56 -1.10
C ASN A 79 -25.68 -18.83 -0.62
N SER A 80 -25.66 -18.28 0.61
CA SER A 80 -24.53 -17.52 1.13
C SER A 80 -23.93 -18.20 2.37
N ALA A 81 -22.61 -18.33 2.42
CA ALA A 81 -21.88 -18.90 3.55
C ALA A 81 -22.17 -18.15 4.86
N ILE A 82 -22.31 -16.83 4.82
CA ILE A 82 -22.54 -16.00 6.01
C ILE A 82 -23.88 -16.29 6.68
N ASP A 83 -24.88 -16.74 5.94
CA ASP A 83 -26.18 -17.12 6.49
C ASP A 83 -26.11 -18.42 7.29
N PHE A 84 -25.12 -19.24 7.05
CA PHE A 84 -24.85 -20.45 7.81
C PHE A 84 -24.01 -20.17 9.05
N GLY A 85 -23.23 -19.10 9.07
CA GLY A 85 -22.42 -18.67 10.20
C GLY A 85 -20.99 -18.32 9.84
N THR A 86 -20.28 -17.76 10.79
CA THR A 86 -18.90 -17.28 10.61
C THR A 86 -18.05 -17.63 11.83
N GLY A 87 -16.85 -18.18 11.60
CA GLY A 87 -15.90 -18.42 12.67
C GLY A 87 -15.44 -17.14 13.33
N VAL A 88 -14.84 -16.22 12.55
CA VAL A 88 -14.45 -14.88 13.01
C VAL A 88 -14.89 -13.84 11.99
N GLY A 89 -15.63 -12.85 12.43
CA GLY A 89 -16.20 -11.84 11.55
C GLY A 89 -15.92 -10.41 11.98
N VAL A 90 -15.95 -9.52 11.01
CA VAL A 90 -16.05 -8.07 11.21
C VAL A 90 -17.29 -7.59 10.47
N GLY A 91 -18.07 -6.74 11.11
CA GLY A 91 -19.34 -6.30 10.56
C GLY A 91 -19.61 -4.84 10.77
N THR A 92 -20.64 -4.37 10.06
CA THR A 92 -21.26 -3.09 10.35
C THR A 92 -22.28 -3.29 11.46
N ASP A 93 -22.26 -2.42 12.44
CA ASP A 93 -23.38 -2.32 13.38
C ASP A 93 -24.59 -1.73 12.64
N SER A 94 -25.58 -2.57 12.34
CA SER A 94 -26.81 -2.14 11.68
C SER A 94 -27.63 -1.11 12.49
N TYR A 95 -27.30 -0.92 13.76
CA TYR A 95 -27.94 0.05 14.63
C TYR A 95 -27.27 1.44 14.63
N SER A 96 -25.98 1.57 14.33
CA SER A 96 -25.26 2.85 14.40
C SER A 96 -24.90 3.45 13.03
N GLY A 97 -25.12 2.76 11.94
CA GLY A 97 -24.81 3.25 10.57
C GLY A 97 -23.35 3.57 10.31
N ALA A 98 -22.44 3.14 11.16
CA ALA A 98 -21.04 3.49 11.13
C ALA A 98 -20.13 2.32 11.52
N GLY A 99 -20.14 1.26 10.72
CA GLY A 99 -19.09 0.26 10.80
C GLY A 99 -17.78 0.88 10.29
N LYS A 100 -16.87 1.22 11.18
CA LYS A 100 -15.61 1.87 10.84
C LYS A 100 -14.47 1.05 11.43
N ASN A 101 -13.53 0.64 10.58
CA ASN A 101 -12.20 0.13 10.94
C ASN A 101 -12.17 -1.07 11.91
N ALA A 102 -13.17 -1.94 11.89
CA ALA A 102 -13.08 -3.16 12.68
C ALA A 102 -12.10 -4.15 12.03
N THR A 103 -11.32 -4.81 12.88
CA THR A 103 -10.32 -5.79 12.43
C THR A 103 -10.51 -7.12 13.16
N ALA A 104 -10.46 -8.24 12.44
CA ALA A 104 -10.40 -9.55 13.06
C ALA A 104 -9.21 -10.35 12.52
N ILE A 105 -8.48 -11.01 13.42
CA ILE A 105 -7.25 -11.70 13.10
C ILE A 105 -7.33 -13.13 13.63
N ASN A 106 -7.14 -14.10 12.75
CA ASN A 106 -6.81 -15.45 13.15
C ASN A 106 -5.28 -15.54 13.24
N GLN A 107 -4.74 -15.40 14.43
CA GLN A 107 -3.31 -15.32 14.72
C GLN A 107 -2.58 -16.63 14.40
N LEU A 108 -1.25 -16.57 14.28
CA LEU A 108 -0.40 -17.76 14.16
C LEU A 108 -0.67 -18.73 15.31
N GLY A 109 -1.02 -19.97 14.99
CA GLY A 109 -1.45 -20.99 15.96
C GLY A 109 -2.96 -21.06 16.18
N GLY A 110 -3.70 -19.98 15.83
CA GLY A 110 -5.17 -20.01 15.85
C GLY A 110 -5.75 -20.94 14.79
N VAL A 111 -6.78 -21.69 15.17
CA VAL A 111 -7.45 -22.67 14.29
C VAL A 111 -8.94 -22.40 14.24
N ILE A 112 -9.47 -22.25 13.04
CA ILE A 112 -10.90 -22.13 12.77
C ILE A 112 -11.32 -23.36 11.95
N THR A 113 -12.30 -24.12 12.43
CA THR A 113 -12.85 -25.27 11.71
C THR A 113 -14.33 -25.06 11.43
N ILE A 114 -14.70 -25.11 10.17
CA ILE A 114 -16.08 -24.97 9.71
C ILE A 114 -16.55 -26.31 9.15
N TYR A 115 -17.61 -26.84 9.70
CA TYR A 115 -18.24 -28.06 9.21
C TYR A 115 -19.46 -27.75 8.37
N ASN A 116 -19.52 -28.37 7.21
CA ASN A 116 -20.65 -28.48 6.28
C ASN A 116 -21.01 -27.18 5.55
N ALA A 117 -21.22 -26.07 6.26
CA ALA A 117 -21.56 -24.77 5.67
C ALA A 117 -21.15 -23.64 6.62
N GLY A 118 -20.77 -22.51 6.06
CA GLY A 118 -20.34 -21.33 6.78
C GLY A 118 -19.07 -20.70 6.21
N ALA A 119 -18.62 -19.60 6.79
CA ALA A 119 -17.37 -18.94 6.47
C ALA A 119 -16.37 -19.06 7.62
N GLY A 120 -15.10 -19.33 7.32
CA GLY A 120 -14.04 -19.29 8.33
C GLY A 120 -13.88 -17.89 8.88
N MET A 121 -13.68 -16.93 8.00
CA MET A 121 -13.64 -15.51 8.33
C MET A 121 -14.50 -14.70 7.35
N ALA A 122 -15.13 -13.62 7.82
CA ALA A 122 -15.93 -12.76 6.95
C ALA A 122 -15.75 -11.28 7.28
N ALA A 123 -15.51 -10.46 6.26
CA ALA A 123 -15.49 -9.01 6.34
C ALA A 123 -16.72 -8.42 5.65
N TYR A 124 -17.46 -7.59 6.37
CA TYR A 124 -18.67 -6.93 5.89
C TYR A 124 -18.57 -5.41 6.08
N GLY A 125 -18.66 -4.66 4.97
CA GLY A 125 -18.63 -3.20 4.97
C GLY A 125 -17.23 -2.61 4.73
N ALA A 126 -17.21 -1.45 4.11
CA ALA A 126 -15.98 -0.71 3.82
C ALA A 126 -15.16 -0.42 5.09
N SER A 127 -13.86 -0.49 5.01
CA SER A 127 -12.91 -0.30 6.12
C SER A 127 -12.87 -1.43 7.16
N ASN A 128 -13.58 -2.52 6.95
CA ASN A 128 -13.53 -3.69 7.81
C ASN A 128 -12.61 -4.77 7.21
N THR A 129 -11.71 -5.31 8.03
CA THR A 129 -10.65 -6.22 7.56
C THR A 129 -10.59 -7.49 8.39
N VAL A 130 -10.48 -8.64 7.71
CA VAL A 130 -10.14 -9.93 8.33
C VAL A 130 -8.79 -10.41 7.84
N ILE A 131 -7.96 -10.93 8.75
CA ILE A 131 -6.59 -11.37 8.45
C ILE A 131 -6.41 -12.80 8.99
N ASN A 132 -6.07 -13.73 8.11
CA ASN A 132 -5.72 -15.09 8.50
C ASN A 132 -4.21 -15.27 8.52
N GLN A 133 -3.63 -15.47 9.70
CA GLN A 133 -2.24 -15.87 9.93
C GLN A 133 -2.13 -17.29 10.48
N GLY A 134 -3.29 -17.88 10.85
CA GLY A 134 -3.41 -19.23 11.38
C GLY A 134 -3.95 -20.21 10.36
N THR A 135 -4.74 -21.16 10.82
CA THR A 135 -5.32 -22.21 9.99
C THR A 135 -6.83 -22.12 9.93
N ILE A 136 -7.40 -22.18 8.75
CA ILE A 136 -8.83 -22.38 8.50
C ILE A 136 -9.03 -23.73 7.87
N ASN A 137 -9.88 -24.57 8.45
CA ASN A 137 -10.24 -25.88 7.95
C ASN A 137 -11.70 -25.90 7.51
N LEU A 138 -11.94 -26.28 6.28
CA LEU A 138 -13.27 -26.54 5.72
C LEU A 138 -13.48 -28.04 5.66
N GLU A 139 -14.39 -28.54 6.46
CA GLU A 139 -14.58 -29.96 6.72
C GLU A 139 -16.05 -30.39 6.50
N LYS A 140 -16.27 -31.67 6.39
CA LYS A 140 -17.61 -32.28 6.43
C LYS A 140 -17.73 -33.30 7.53
N ASN A 141 -18.92 -33.45 8.02
CA ASN A 141 -19.30 -34.54 8.96
C ASN A 141 -20.58 -35.23 8.50
N GLY A 142 -21.15 -36.08 9.32
CA GLY A 142 -22.34 -36.89 8.99
C GLY A 142 -23.61 -36.04 8.67
N ASN A 143 -23.61 -34.75 8.90
CA ASN A 143 -24.72 -33.84 8.62
C ASN A 143 -24.55 -33.08 7.28
N TYR A 144 -23.52 -33.38 6.52
CA TYR A 144 -23.25 -32.72 5.24
C TYR A 144 -24.31 -33.03 4.20
N ASP A 145 -24.77 -32.01 3.49
CA ASP A 145 -25.72 -32.11 2.40
C ASP A 145 -25.05 -31.77 1.08
N ASP A 146 -24.91 -32.77 0.21
CA ASP A 146 -24.26 -32.64 -1.11
C ASP A 146 -25.05 -31.72 -2.08
N SER A 147 -26.28 -31.32 -1.74
CA SER A 147 -27.08 -30.39 -2.55
C SER A 147 -26.78 -28.90 -2.30
N LEU A 148 -25.92 -28.60 -1.32
CA LEU A 148 -25.54 -27.22 -1.00
C LEU A 148 -24.78 -26.57 -2.17
N ALA A 149 -25.07 -25.28 -2.41
CA ALA A 149 -24.39 -24.52 -3.44
C ALA A 149 -22.89 -24.36 -3.13
N ALA A 150 -22.05 -24.21 -4.16
CA ALA A 150 -20.61 -24.15 -4.05
C ALA A 150 -20.08 -23.00 -3.15
N ASN A 151 -20.84 -21.92 -2.96
CA ASN A 151 -20.45 -20.76 -2.18
C ASN A 151 -20.96 -20.80 -0.73
N THR A 152 -21.44 -21.93 -0.24
CA THR A 152 -21.96 -22.06 1.12
C THR A 152 -20.92 -22.47 2.17
N LEU A 153 -19.74 -22.96 1.72
CA LEU A 153 -18.63 -23.33 2.59
C LEU A 153 -17.36 -22.63 2.09
N VAL A 154 -16.90 -21.62 2.81
CA VAL A 154 -15.87 -20.68 2.35
C VAL A 154 -14.82 -20.46 3.43
N GLY A 155 -13.56 -20.39 3.03
CA GLY A 155 -12.46 -20.03 3.94
C GLY A 155 -12.57 -18.60 4.41
N MET A 156 -12.55 -17.66 3.48
CA MET A 156 -12.68 -16.23 3.76
C MET A 156 -13.67 -15.58 2.79
N ALA A 157 -14.57 -14.76 3.31
CA ALA A 157 -15.61 -14.08 2.54
C ALA A 157 -15.57 -12.56 2.71
N VAL A 158 -15.87 -11.83 1.66
CA VAL A 158 -16.01 -10.36 1.71
C VAL A 158 -17.32 -9.93 1.09
N TYR A 159 -17.93 -8.93 1.73
CA TYR A 159 -19.19 -8.32 1.35
C TYR A 159 -19.11 -6.81 1.54
N GLU A 160 -19.86 -6.06 0.74
CA GLU A 160 -20.03 -4.61 0.86
C GLU A 160 -18.69 -3.85 1.07
N HIS A 161 -17.72 -4.08 0.17
CA HIS A 161 -16.40 -3.43 0.20
C HIS A 161 -15.48 -3.84 1.38
N GLY A 162 -15.75 -4.97 2.06
CA GLY A 162 -14.85 -5.52 3.06
C GLY A 162 -13.50 -5.98 2.48
N THR A 163 -12.54 -6.25 3.36
CA THR A 163 -11.20 -6.75 2.98
C THR A 163 -10.88 -8.04 3.70
N ALA A 164 -10.40 -9.05 2.97
CA ALA A 164 -9.89 -10.31 3.53
C ALA A 164 -8.45 -10.55 3.06
N ILE A 165 -7.56 -10.84 4.01
CA ILE A 165 -6.14 -11.10 3.77
C ILE A 165 -5.80 -12.48 4.33
N ASN A 166 -5.46 -13.43 3.45
CA ASN A 166 -4.79 -14.65 3.89
C ASN A 166 -3.29 -14.38 3.87
N ASP A 167 -2.73 -14.10 5.07
CA ASP A 167 -1.34 -13.70 5.23
C ASP A 167 -0.41 -14.91 5.02
N GLN A 168 0.89 -14.73 4.99
CA GLN A 168 1.93 -15.71 4.61
C GLN A 168 1.91 -16.99 5.42
N THR A 169 1.64 -16.87 6.70
CA THR A 169 1.53 -18.01 7.60
C THR A 169 0.13 -18.61 7.57
N GLY A 170 -0.82 -17.90 6.91
CA GLY A 170 -2.21 -18.33 6.81
C GLY A 170 -2.35 -19.56 5.91
N VAL A 171 -3.08 -20.55 6.40
CA VAL A 171 -3.40 -21.77 5.67
C VAL A 171 -4.91 -21.95 5.59
N ILE A 172 -5.42 -22.25 4.41
CA ILE A 172 -6.83 -22.62 4.19
C ILE A 172 -6.85 -24.04 3.65
N ASN A 173 -7.34 -24.98 4.44
CA ASN A 173 -7.51 -26.39 4.08
C ASN A 173 -8.96 -26.63 3.62
N ILE A 174 -9.13 -27.14 2.41
CA ILE A 174 -10.41 -27.47 1.80
C ILE A 174 -10.51 -28.99 1.65
N ASN A 175 -11.28 -29.62 2.52
CA ASN A 175 -11.48 -31.08 2.55
C ASN A 175 -12.89 -31.47 2.09
N VAL A 176 -13.57 -30.56 1.39
CA VAL A 176 -14.93 -30.75 0.86
C VAL A 176 -15.00 -30.28 -0.58
N GLY A 177 -15.57 -31.09 -1.47
CA GLY A 177 -15.58 -30.82 -2.91
C GLY A 177 -16.30 -29.53 -3.33
N THR A 178 -17.25 -29.02 -2.53
CA THR A 178 -17.96 -27.77 -2.74
C THR A 178 -17.34 -26.58 -1.99
N GLY A 179 -16.29 -26.83 -1.16
CA GLY A 179 -15.61 -25.78 -0.44
C GLY A 179 -14.81 -24.85 -1.36
N GLN A 180 -14.78 -23.57 -1.00
CA GLN A 180 -13.99 -22.55 -1.68
C GLN A 180 -13.05 -21.83 -0.71
N ALA A 181 -11.84 -21.51 -1.17
CA ALA A 181 -10.93 -20.71 -0.34
C ALA A 181 -11.49 -19.33 -0.06
N PHE A 182 -12.05 -18.69 -1.09
CA PHE A 182 -12.51 -17.31 -1.05
C PHE A 182 -13.86 -17.12 -1.71
N TYR A 183 -14.61 -16.15 -1.20
CA TYR A 183 -15.82 -15.62 -1.81
C TYR A 183 -15.80 -14.09 -1.76
N ASN A 184 -16.10 -13.45 -2.90
CA ASN A 184 -16.25 -12.02 -3.02
C ASN A 184 -17.62 -11.73 -3.66
N ASP A 185 -18.41 -10.83 -3.08
CA ASP A 185 -19.68 -10.38 -3.65
C ASP A 185 -19.52 -9.44 -4.86
N GLY A 186 -18.29 -9.22 -5.32
CA GLY A 186 -17.95 -8.32 -6.42
C GLY A 186 -17.67 -6.89 -5.99
N THR A 187 -17.69 -6.58 -4.69
CA THR A 187 -17.47 -5.22 -4.18
C THR A 187 -16.25 -5.10 -3.26
N GLY A 188 -15.84 -6.22 -2.63
CA GLY A 188 -14.75 -6.24 -1.66
C GLY A 188 -13.40 -6.60 -2.23
N THR A 189 -12.41 -6.72 -1.34
CA THR A 189 -11.01 -7.04 -1.70
C THR A 189 -10.57 -8.33 -1.02
N ILE A 190 -9.95 -9.24 -1.78
CA ILE A 190 -9.32 -10.45 -1.25
C ILE A 190 -7.86 -10.47 -1.68
N VAL A 191 -6.97 -10.67 -0.71
CA VAL A 191 -5.52 -10.80 -0.94
C VAL A 191 -5.06 -12.15 -0.38
N ASN A 192 -4.37 -12.95 -1.18
CA ASN A 192 -3.82 -14.21 -0.74
C ASN A 192 -2.30 -14.24 -0.84
N TYR A 193 -1.61 -14.27 0.28
CA TYR A 193 -0.18 -14.51 0.39
C TYR A 193 0.12 -15.87 1.03
N GLY A 194 -0.89 -16.49 1.61
CA GLY A 194 -0.76 -17.74 2.35
C GLY A 194 -0.89 -18.97 1.45
N THR A 195 -1.17 -20.09 2.08
CA THR A 195 -1.28 -21.40 1.42
C THR A 195 -2.73 -21.85 1.35
N ILE A 196 -3.15 -22.37 0.22
CA ILE A 196 -4.42 -23.06 0.03
C ILE A 196 -4.14 -24.51 -0.25
N CYS A 197 -4.75 -25.40 0.52
CA CYS A 197 -4.63 -26.84 0.35
C CYS A 197 -6.00 -27.45 0.03
N THR A 198 -6.15 -28.08 -1.13
CA THR A 198 -7.37 -28.79 -1.51
C THR A 198 -7.08 -30.29 -1.50
N PHE A 199 -7.76 -31.02 -0.59
CA PHE A 199 -7.53 -32.45 -0.37
C PHE A 199 -6.04 -32.80 -0.18
N GLY A 200 -5.32 -31.97 0.58
CA GLY A 200 -3.90 -32.15 0.89
C GLY A 200 -2.92 -31.71 -0.22
N VAL A 201 -3.41 -31.26 -1.36
CA VAL A 201 -2.57 -30.65 -2.41
C VAL A 201 -2.53 -29.15 -2.16
N CYS A 202 -1.35 -28.62 -1.83
CA CYS A 202 -1.16 -27.24 -1.40
C CYS A 202 -0.53 -26.38 -2.50
N GLN A 203 -1.02 -25.16 -2.63
CA GLN A 203 -0.53 -24.12 -3.51
C GLN A 203 -0.24 -22.88 -2.69
N SER A 204 0.91 -22.23 -2.91
CA SER A 204 1.24 -20.96 -2.25
C SER A 204 0.55 -19.79 -2.96
N GLY A 205 0.38 -18.67 -2.24
CA GLY A 205 -0.50 -17.57 -2.58
C GLY A 205 -0.37 -16.92 -3.94
N ASN A 206 0.78 -17.03 -4.60
CA ASN A 206 1.02 -16.41 -5.92
C ASN A 206 0.26 -17.10 -7.07
N GLU A 207 -0.35 -18.25 -6.85
CA GLU A 207 -1.01 -19.02 -7.90
C GLU A 207 -2.55 -18.86 -7.90
N TYR A 208 -3.10 -18.24 -6.86
CA TYR A 208 -4.54 -17.97 -6.78
C TYR A 208 -4.83 -16.56 -7.31
N ASN A 209 -4.79 -16.42 -8.64
CA ASN A 209 -5.22 -15.21 -9.32
C ASN A 209 -6.75 -15.25 -9.50
N ASN A 210 -7.49 -14.70 -8.56
CA ASN A 210 -8.85 -14.24 -8.85
C ASN A 210 -8.73 -12.85 -9.50
N THR A 211 -8.24 -12.83 -10.74
CA THR A 211 -7.88 -11.61 -11.48
C THR A 211 -9.06 -10.78 -11.97
N ASP A 212 -10.29 -11.27 -11.79
CA ASP A 212 -11.43 -10.67 -12.46
C ASP A 212 -12.11 -9.54 -11.66
N ASP A 213 -11.77 -9.32 -10.37
CA ASP A 213 -12.51 -8.40 -9.51
C ASP A 213 -11.69 -7.35 -8.74
N PHE A 214 -10.40 -7.15 -9.03
CA PHE A 214 -9.66 -6.03 -8.43
C PHE A 214 -9.97 -4.71 -9.13
N THR A 215 -11.17 -4.18 -8.91
CA THR A 215 -11.57 -2.88 -9.49
C THR A 215 -11.07 -1.69 -8.68
N SER A 216 -10.69 -1.87 -7.41
CA SER A 216 -9.96 -0.87 -6.62
C SER A 216 -9.39 -1.47 -5.34
N LEU A 217 -8.09 -1.33 -5.10
CA LEU A 217 -7.47 -1.60 -3.82
C LEU A 217 -7.60 -0.34 -2.95
N ILE A 218 -8.60 -0.29 -2.09
CA ILE A 218 -8.65 0.70 -1.01
C ILE A 218 -8.06 0.03 0.21
N TYR A 219 -6.82 0.38 0.55
CA TYR A 219 -6.15 -0.12 1.74
C TYR A 219 -6.35 0.86 2.88
N THR A 220 -7.13 0.48 3.88
CA THR A 220 -7.37 1.30 5.06
C THR A 220 -6.87 0.55 6.31
N GLY A 221 -5.64 0.86 6.70
CA GLY A 221 -5.10 0.46 7.99
C GLY A 221 -4.70 -1.02 8.12
N GLY A 222 -3.46 -1.30 7.96
CA GLY A 222 -2.79 -2.59 8.12
C GLY A 222 -1.49 -2.60 7.34
N ASP A 223 -0.58 -3.49 7.64
CA ASP A 223 0.66 -3.62 6.89
C ASP A 223 0.42 -4.54 5.68
N THR A 224 0.47 -3.99 4.46
CA THR A 224 0.62 -4.81 3.26
C THR A 224 2.09 -5.07 3.04
N ILE A 225 2.48 -6.32 3.01
CA ILE A 225 3.87 -6.74 2.78
C ILE A 225 3.92 -7.46 1.45
N THR A 226 4.55 -6.85 0.45
CA THR A 226 4.96 -7.50 -0.79
C THR A 226 6.40 -7.99 -0.62
N ARG A 227 6.66 -9.27 -0.87
CA ARG A 227 7.95 -9.91 -0.54
C ARG A 227 8.86 -10.05 -1.74
N SER A 228 10.12 -10.35 -1.47
CA SER A 228 11.11 -10.65 -2.52
C SER A 228 10.62 -11.76 -3.45
N GLY A 229 10.58 -11.47 -4.75
CA GLY A 229 10.10 -12.39 -5.78
C GLY A 229 8.59 -12.34 -6.05
N GLU A 230 7.80 -11.68 -5.23
CA GLU A 230 6.37 -11.47 -5.46
C GLU A 230 6.12 -10.28 -6.38
N THR A 231 5.14 -10.43 -7.27
CA THR A 231 4.62 -9.32 -8.08
C THR A 231 3.15 -9.13 -7.73
N VAL A 232 2.83 -7.97 -7.17
CA VAL A 232 1.45 -7.54 -6.98
C VAL A 232 1.11 -6.57 -8.10
N THR A 233 0.07 -6.89 -8.87
CA THR A 233 -0.43 -6.00 -9.91
C THR A 233 -1.60 -5.22 -9.33
N LEU A 234 -1.42 -3.91 -9.22
CA LEU A 234 -2.49 -2.99 -8.87
C LEU A 234 -3.11 -2.51 -10.17
N ASN A 235 -4.19 -3.15 -10.57
CA ASN A 235 -4.93 -2.82 -11.78
C ASN A 235 -5.92 -1.70 -11.50
N LYS A 236 -5.94 -0.72 -12.39
CA LYS A 236 -6.91 0.37 -12.38
C LYS A 236 -8.12 -0.01 -13.19
N SER A 237 -9.31 0.00 -12.61
CA SER A 237 -10.51 0.18 -13.42
C SER A 237 -10.61 1.64 -13.86
N ALA A 238 -11.21 1.91 -15.02
CA ALA A 238 -11.18 3.21 -15.71
C ALA A 238 -11.68 4.43 -14.89
N ALA A 239 -12.18 4.23 -13.68
CA ALA A 239 -12.78 5.27 -12.85
C ALA A 239 -12.22 5.38 -11.42
N VAL A 240 -11.34 4.49 -10.97
CA VAL A 240 -10.90 4.45 -9.57
C VAL A 240 -9.38 4.43 -9.47
N THR A 241 -8.84 5.41 -8.76
CA THR A 241 -7.43 5.50 -8.39
C THR A 241 -7.20 4.62 -7.18
N ASP A 242 -6.26 3.69 -7.24
CA ASP A 242 -5.88 2.90 -6.08
C ASP A 242 -5.30 3.81 -5.01
N LYS A 243 -5.91 3.82 -3.84
CA LYS A 243 -5.50 4.67 -2.73
C LYS A 243 -4.89 3.81 -1.63
N LEU A 244 -3.66 4.12 -1.29
CA LEU A 244 -3.01 3.57 -0.12
C LEU A 244 -3.20 4.53 1.06
N ALA A 245 -3.91 4.06 2.08
CA ALA A 245 -4.14 4.81 3.31
C ALA A 245 -3.75 3.90 4.49
N GLY A 246 -2.50 3.94 4.90
CA GLY A 246 -1.95 3.07 5.93
C GLY A 246 -0.48 2.76 5.66
N ASN A 247 0.03 1.69 6.22
CA ASN A 247 1.42 1.30 6.02
C ASN A 247 1.50 0.16 4.99
N VAL A 248 2.29 0.37 3.96
CA VAL A 248 2.57 -0.62 2.93
C VAL A 248 4.07 -0.81 2.84
N VAL A 249 4.53 -2.04 2.99
CA VAL A 249 5.93 -2.42 2.83
C VAL A 249 6.07 -3.26 1.56
N ASN A 250 6.86 -2.77 0.61
CA ASN A 250 7.14 -3.48 -0.63
C ASN A 250 8.57 -4.03 -0.64
N SER A 251 8.72 -5.34 -0.65
CA SER A 251 9.98 -6.05 -0.85
C SER A 251 10.01 -6.85 -2.15
N GLY A 252 8.90 -6.87 -2.89
CA GLY A 252 8.74 -7.50 -4.21
C GLY A 252 8.54 -6.46 -5.30
N THR A 253 7.62 -6.71 -6.22
CA THR A 253 7.30 -5.80 -7.34
C THR A 253 5.86 -5.32 -7.26
N LEU A 254 5.65 -4.01 -7.18
CA LEU A 254 4.37 -3.39 -7.46
C LEU A 254 4.31 -2.96 -8.92
N SER A 255 3.25 -3.32 -9.61
CA SER A 255 3.02 -2.97 -11.01
C SER A 255 1.56 -2.54 -11.23
N GLY A 256 1.26 -1.97 -12.39
CA GLY A 256 -0.06 -1.45 -12.74
C GLY A 256 0.01 0.04 -13.12
N ASP A 257 -1.14 0.71 -13.14
CA ASP A 257 -1.21 2.09 -13.64
C ASP A 257 -0.71 3.11 -12.61
N GLN A 258 -1.55 3.49 -11.65
CA GLN A 258 -1.24 4.55 -10.69
C GLN A 258 -1.54 4.12 -9.26
N ILE A 259 -0.61 4.41 -8.36
CA ILE A 259 -0.80 4.32 -6.92
C ILE A 259 -0.91 5.73 -6.36
N THR A 260 -1.95 6.01 -5.58
CA THR A 260 -2.06 7.25 -4.80
C THR A 260 -1.82 6.94 -3.32
N VAL A 261 -0.72 7.46 -2.78
CA VAL A 261 -0.45 7.41 -1.33
C VAL A 261 -1.13 8.60 -0.69
N SER A 262 -2.34 8.37 -0.14
CA SER A 262 -3.21 9.43 0.37
C SER A 262 -2.99 9.75 1.84
N SER A 263 -2.47 8.80 2.61
CA SER A 263 -2.05 8.93 4.01
C SER A 263 -1.17 7.74 4.40
N GLY A 264 -0.52 7.80 5.56
CA GLY A 264 0.33 6.71 6.03
C GLY A 264 1.70 6.62 5.34
N LEU A 265 2.22 5.41 5.20
CA LEU A 265 3.59 5.14 4.74
C LEU A 265 3.60 4.10 3.61
N LEU A 266 4.25 4.44 2.49
CA LEU A 266 4.71 3.45 1.50
C LEU A 266 6.23 3.28 1.66
N GLU A 267 6.66 2.12 2.13
CA GLU A 267 8.08 1.76 2.26
C GLU A 267 8.47 0.77 1.17
N ASN A 268 9.34 1.19 0.25
CA ASN A 268 9.95 0.34 -0.75
C ASN A 268 11.35 -0.08 -0.26
N THR A 269 11.50 -1.31 0.16
CA THR A 269 12.76 -1.83 0.71
C THR A 269 13.84 -1.98 -0.37
N SER A 270 15.07 -2.28 0.01
CA SER A 270 16.21 -2.39 -0.93
C SER A 270 16.02 -3.45 -2.03
N GLY A 271 15.15 -4.44 -1.82
CA GLY A 271 14.79 -5.43 -2.85
C GLY A 271 13.51 -5.10 -3.61
N GLY A 272 12.80 -4.05 -3.21
CA GLY A 272 11.50 -3.70 -3.76
C GLY A 272 11.60 -2.92 -5.08
N ILE A 273 10.65 -3.17 -5.98
CA ILE A 273 10.51 -2.47 -7.25
C ILE A 273 9.09 -1.91 -7.33
N ILE A 274 8.95 -0.63 -7.69
CA ILE A 274 7.67 0.01 -7.97
C ILE A 274 7.67 0.50 -9.42
N ASN A 275 6.84 -0.13 -10.25
CA ASN A 275 6.67 0.21 -11.67
C ASN A 275 5.47 1.14 -11.93
N ASN A 276 4.67 1.40 -10.92
CA ASN A 276 3.50 2.26 -11.02
C ASN A 276 3.88 3.74 -11.11
N LEU A 277 3.06 4.55 -11.78
CA LEU A 277 3.00 5.98 -11.52
C LEU A 277 2.58 6.18 -10.04
N VAL A 278 3.33 6.98 -9.30
CA VAL A 278 3.01 7.22 -7.88
C VAL A 278 2.62 8.66 -7.65
N LYS A 279 1.48 8.87 -7.02
CA LYS A 279 1.02 10.17 -6.55
C LYS A 279 1.10 10.21 -5.02
N LEU A 280 1.80 11.21 -4.48
CA LEU A 280 1.98 11.39 -3.05
C LEU A 280 1.19 12.61 -2.59
N ASP A 281 0.15 12.38 -1.80
CA ASP A 281 -0.71 13.43 -1.28
C ASP A 281 -0.22 13.98 0.07
N LYS A 282 -0.83 15.09 0.50
CA LYS A 282 -0.49 15.75 1.76
C LYS A 282 -0.69 14.83 2.97
N GLY A 283 0.31 14.77 3.83
CA GLY A 283 0.28 13.97 5.06
C GLY A 283 0.75 12.53 4.90
N ALA A 284 1.01 12.09 3.66
CA ALA A 284 1.57 10.78 3.37
C ALA A 284 3.10 10.81 3.28
N VAL A 285 3.71 9.65 3.47
CA VAL A 285 5.18 9.47 3.41
C VAL A 285 5.54 8.32 2.48
N ILE A 286 6.53 8.54 1.64
CA ILE A 286 7.21 7.47 0.90
C ILE A 286 8.64 7.35 1.41
N LYS A 287 9.08 6.13 1.70
CA LYS A 287 10.48 5.76 1.92
C LYS A 287 10.91 4.80 0.82
N ASN A 288 11.83 5.21 -0.03
CA ASN A 288 12.37 4.37 -1.08
C ASN A 288 13.82 4.00 -0.80
N ALA A 289 14.09 2.73 -0.59
CA ALA A 289 15.44 2.14 -0.55
C ALA A 289 15.68 1.19 -1.75
N GLY A 290 14.64 0.87 -2.51
CA GLY A 290 14.66 0.03 -3.70
C GLY A 290 14.65 0.84 -5.00
N VAL A 291 13.93 0.36 -6.01
CA VAL A 291 13.86 0.98 -7.34
C VAL A 291 12.42 1.46 -7.62
N MET A 292 12.30 2.70 -8.07
CA MET A 292 11.05 3.25 -8.62
C MET A 292 11.29 3.60 -10.09
N THR A 293 10.59 2.91 -11.00
CA THR A 293 10.85 3.00 -12.44
C THR A 293 9.96 3.99 -13.17
N ASN A 294 8.90 4.47 -12.55
CA ASN A 294 7.95 5.41 -13.14
C ASN A 294 7.93 6.74 -12.40
N ASN A 295 7.18 7.71 -12.93
CA ASN A 295 7.12 9.07 -12.38
C ASN A 295 6.51 9.09 -10.98
N VAL A 296 6.97 10.06 -10.17
CA VAL A 296 6.42 10.35 -8.86
C VAL A 296 5.95 11.80 -8.81
N ASP A 297 4.65 11.99 -8.59
CA ASP A 297 4.00 13.29 -8.46
C ASP A 297 3.79 13.61 -6.98
N VAL A 298 4.51 14.61 -6.46
CA VAL A 298 4.46 15.01 -5.05
C VAL A 298 3.54 16.24 -4.91
N SER A 299 2.41 16.04 -4.23
CA SER A 299 1.36 17.05 -4.05
C SER A 299 1.18 17.49 -2.59
N GLY A 300 2.19 17.33 -1.73
CA GLY A 300 2.20 17.84 -0.35
C GLY A 300 2.66 16.86 0.73
N GLY A 301 3.16 15.70 0.37
CA GLY A 301 3.72 14.69 1.29
C GLY A 301 5.25 14.76 1.42
N ILE A 302 5.82 13.73 2.05
CA ILE A 302 7.26 13.57 2.25
C ILE A 302 7.76 12.37 1.46
N LEU A 303 8.74 12.60 0.57
CA LEU A 303 9.46 11.54 -0.15
C LEU A 303 10.90 11.47 0.37
N ASN A 304 11.28 10.36 0.98
CA ASN A 304 12.65 10.06 1.37
C ASN A 304 13.22 8.99 0.43
N ASN A 305 14.17 9.35 -0.42
CA ASN A 305 14.80 8.43 -1.37
C ASN A 305 16.23 8.11 -0.95
N ALA A 306 16.50 6.86 -0.62
CA ALA A 306 17.82 6.28 -0.42
C ALA A 306 18.18 5.27 -1.52
N GLY A 307 17.22 4.90 -2.38
CA GLY A 307 17.36 3.98 -3.50
C GLY A 307 17.51 4.68 -4.84
N GLU A 308 16.96 4.08 -5.88
CA GLU A 308 17.03 4.57 -7.26
C GLU A 308 15.64 4.99 -7.78
N MET A 309 15.57 6.15 -8.41
CA MET A 309 14.42 6.64 -9.14
C MET A 309 14.82 6.93 -10.58
N THR A 310 14.43 6.03 -11.50
CA THR A 310 14.89 6.08 -12.90
C THR A 310 14.05 7.03 -13.77
N ALA A 311 12.89 7.47 -13.28
CA ALA A 311 12.01 8.41 -13.99
C ALA A 311 12.01 9.81 -13.35
N GLN A 312 10.98 10.59 -13.61
CA GLN A 312 10.88 11.98 -13.16
C GLN A 312 10.16 12.08 -11.81
N ILE A 313 10.66 12.96 -10.95
CA ILE A 313 9.89 13.49 -9.81
C ILE A 313 9.29 14.83 -10.22
N THR A 314 7.99 15.02 -9.99
CA THR A 314 7.30 16.30 -10.14
C THR A 314 6.78 16.78 -8.79
N MET A 315 7.24 17.94 -8.33
CA MET A 315 6.67 18.64 -7.17
C MET A 315 5.69 19.69 -7.68
N ASN A 316 4.41 19.47 -7.42
CA ASN A 316 3.34 20.25 -8.06
C ASN A 316 3.20 21.66 -7.47
N ALA A 317 2.71 22.60 -8.29
CA ALA A 317 2.41 23.96 -7.84
C ALA A 317 1.31 23.94 -6.76
N GLY A 318 1.42 24.81 -5.75
CA GLY A 318 0.50 24.85 -4.62
C GLY A 318 0.78 23.82 -3.52
N ALA A 319 1.81 23.00 -3.69
CA ALA A 319 2.24 21.98 -2.73
C ALA A 319 3.39 22.51 -1.82
N ASP A 320 3.23 23.66 -1.19
CA ASP A 320 4.27 24.28 -0.35
C ASP A 320 4.74 23.39 0.81
N SER A 321 3.91 22.43 1.21
CA SER A 321 4.25 21.41 2.23
C SER A 321 5.00 20.19 1.68
N SER A 322 5.28 20.12 0.38
CA SER A 322 6.04 19.02 -0.21
C SER A 322 7.50 19.05 0.22
N LEU A 323 8.00 17.91 0.67
CA LEU A 323 9.40 17.73 1.04
C LEU A 323 9.96 16.47 0.34
N VAL A 324 11.05 16.65 -0.38
CA VAL A 324 11.81 15.53 -0.95
C VAL A 324 13.21 15.54 -0.37
N ASN A 325 13.63 14.44 0.22
CA ASN A 325 14.99 14.21 0.72
C ASN A 325 15.62 13.08 -0.11
N ASN A 326 16.71 13.37 -0.80
CA ASN A 326 17.43 12.39 -1.61
C ASN A 326 18.81 12.12 -1.04
N THR A 327 19.08 10.88 -0.69
CA THR A 327 20.43 10.35 -0.38
C THR A 327 20.86 9.28 -1.39
N GLY A 328 19.94 8.85 -2.27
CA GLY A 328 20.16 7.88 -3.35
C GLY A 328 20.34 8.54 -4.71
N THR A 329 19.79 7.93 -5.75
CA THR A 329 19.90 8.43 -7.13
C THR A 329 18.54 8.81 -7.69
N ILE A 330 18.44 9.98 -8.32
CA ILE A 330 17.27 10.46 -9.03
C ILE A 330 17.65 10.89 -10.44
N ASN A 331 16.85 10.47 -11.43
CA ASN A 331 17.14 10.84 -12.82
C ASN A 331 16.76 12.31 -13.11
N LYS A 332 15.49 12.68 -12.91
CA LYS A 332 14.99 14.00 -13.36
C LYS A 332 14.05 14.64 -12.33
N ILE A 333 14.13 15.96 -12.22
CA ILE A 333 13.32 16.74 -11.28
C ILE A 333 12.60 17.86 -12.04
N VAL A 334 11.29 18.00 -11.77
CA VAL A 334 10.46 19.16 -12.07
C VAL A 334 9.89 19.70 -10.76
N GLN A 335 10.37 20.86 -10.33
CA GLN A 335 9.95 21.45 -9.06
C GLN A 335 9.18 22.75 -9.30
N ASN A 336 7.94 22.79 -8.89
CA ASN A 336 7.10 23.99 -8.98
C ASN A 336 6.81 24.62 -7.61
N ALA A 337 7.05 23.88 -6.52
CA ALA A 337 6.88 24.32 -5.14
C ALA A 337 7.63 23.41 -4.16
N GLY A 338 7.56 23.70 -2.86
CA GLY A 338 8.10 22.88 -1.79
C GLY A 338 9.63 22.93 -1.64
N VAL A 339 10.18 21.96 -0.90
CA VAL A 339 11.61 21.87 -0.60
C VAL A 339 12.18 20.54 -1.11
N PHE A 340 13.29 20.61 -1.82
CA PHE A 340 14.05 19.46 -2.26
C PHE A 340 15.46 19.52 -1.67
N ASN A 341 15.84 18.52 -0.86
CA ASN A 341 17.17 18.38 -0.29
C ASN A 341 17.89 17.21 -0.95
N ASN A 342 19.06 17.44 -1.50
CA ASN A 342 19.90 16.44 -2.15
C ASN A 342 21.23 16.27 -1.43
N SER A 343 21.48 15.10 -0.87
CA SER A 343 22.78 14.61 -0.40
C SER A 343 23.27 13.42 -1.23
N GLY A 344 22.47 12.97 -2.21
CA GLY A 344 22.77 11.90 -3.14
C GLY A 344 23.10 12.41 -4.54
N SER A 345 22.67 11.71 -5.58
CA SER A 345 22.95 12.03 -6.97
C SER A 345 21.71 12.38 -7.76
N VAL A 346 21.75 13.46 -8.53
CA VAL A 346 20.78 13.79 -9.58
C VAL A 346 21.49 13.69 -10.93
N THR A 347 21.08 12.73 -11.76
CA THR A 347 21.78 12.39 -13.01
C THR A 347 21.21 13.07 -14.25
N GLY A 348 19.98 13.57 -14.19
CA GLY A 348 19.30 14.27 -15.28
C GLY A 348 19.12 15.75 -15.02
N ARG A 349 18.48 16.43 -15.99
CA ARG A 349 18.23 17.87 -15.93
C ARG A 349 17.19 18.21 -14.88
N MET A 350 17.42 19.29 -14.13
CA MET A 350 16.46 19.89 -13.22
C MET A 350 15.70 21.04 -13.90
N MET A 351 14.41 21.14 -13.69
CA MET A 351 13.58 22.30 -14.04
C MET A 351 12.85 22.75 -12.77
N SER A 352 12.97 24.04 -12.44
CA SER A 352 12.32 24.58 -11.26
C SER A 352 11.67 25.93 -11.58
N ALA A 353 10.36 26.02 -11.32
CA ALA A 353 9.58 27.26 -11.47
C ALA A 353 9.25 27.92 -10.12
N GLY A 354 9.51 27.23 -9.01
CA GLY A 354 9.28 27.71 -7.65
C GLY A 354 9.83 26.74 -6.62
N GLY A 355 9.77 27.12 -5.33
CA GLY A 355 10.30 26.34 -4.24
C GLY A 355 11.82 26.47 -4.04
N VAL A 356 12.36 25.67 -3.14
CA VAL A 356 13.78 25.69 -2.75
C VAL A 356 14.41 24.33 -3.04
N PHE A 357 15.49 24.34 -3.80
CA PHE A 357 16.33 23.18 -4.05
C PHE A 357 17.67 23.37 -3.33
N ASN A 358 18.03 22.44 -2.45
CA ASN A 358 19.29 22.45 -1.71
C ASN A 358 20.15 21.25 -2.14
N ASN A 359 21.22 21.49 -2.86
CA ASN A 359 22.28 20.51 -3.05
C ASN A 359 23.26 20.63 -1.89
N GLN A 360 23.16 19.70 -0.95
CA GLN A 360 23.96 19.68 0.29
C GLN A 360 25.40 19.25 0.01
N THR A 361 26.26 19.31 1.00
CA THR A 361 27.71 19.09 0.88
C THR A 361 28.09 17.77 0.17
N ASP A 362 27.35 16.69 0.44
CA ASP A 362 27.61 15.38 -0.19
C ASP A 362 26.82 15.19 -1.51
N GLY A 363 26.00 16.18 -1.88
CA GLY A 363 25.12 16.09 -3.03
C GLY A 363 25.86 16.34 -4.36
N ALA A 364 25.49 15.57 -5.37
CA ALA A 364 26.03 15.70 -6.73
C ALA A 364 24.89 15.92 -7.74
N ILE A 365 25.01 16.98 -8.54
CA ILE A 365 24.17 17.26 -9.70
C ILE A 365 25.01 17.10 -10.95
N MET A 366 24.56 16.26 -11.89
CA MET A 366 25.36 15.86 -13.05
C MET A 366 24.85 16.43 -14.39
N ARG A 367 23.93 17.41 -14.34
CA ARG A 367 23.37 18.05 -15.55
C ARG A 367 22.99 19.49 -15.28
N GLY A 368 22.61 20.20 -16.35
CA GLY A 368 22.12 21.56 -16.28
C GLY A 368 20.78 21.71 -15.56
N ALA A 369 20.42 22.95 -15.32
CA ALA A 369 19.13 23.30 -14.74
C ALA A 369 18.51 24.50 -15.44
N ALA A 370 17.16 24.57 -15.43
CA ALA A 370 16.40 25.78 -15.75
C ALA A 370 15.65 26.23 -14.51
N LEU A 371 16.03 27.39 -14.00
CA LEU A 371 15.37 28.05 -12.86
C LEU A 371 14.55 29.21 -13.42
N THR A 372 13.29 29.27 -13.04
CA THR A 372 12.35 30.33 -13.47
C THR A 372 11.45 30.73 -12.30
N GLY A 373 10.66 31.78 -12.50
CA GLY A 373 9.71 32.24 -11.49
C GLY A 373 10.38 32.63 -10.17
N THR A 374 10.02 32.00 -9.07
CA THR A 374 10.56 32.26 -7.73
C THR A 374 11.49 31.16 -7.23
N ALA A 375 11.98 30.32 -8.13
CA ALA A 375 12.84 29.18 -7.77
C ALA A 375 14.17 29.63 -7.16
N VAL A 376 14.59 28.95 -6.09
CA VAL A 376 15.89 29.17 -5.45
C VAL A 376 16.64 27.84 -5.43
N ALA A 377 17.83 27.81 -6.01
CA ALA A 377 18.73 26.66 -5.92
C ALA A 377 19.99 27.06 -5.13
N ASN A 378 20.27 26.31 -4.07
CA ASN A 378 21.46 26.46 -3.24
C ASN A 378 22.39 25.27 -3.51
N ASN A 379 23.63 25.52 -3.86
CA ASN A 379 24.65 24.51 -4.06
C ASN A 379 25.73 24.61 -2.98
N GLU A 380 25.80 23.62 -2.13
CA GLU A 380 26.88 23.44 -1.14
C GLU A 380 27.76 22.21 -1.47
N GLY A 381 27.26 21.33 -2.35
CA GLY A 381 27.95 20.14 -2.88
C GLY A 381 28.59 20.40 -4.24
N THR A 382 28.56 19.37 -5.10
CA THR A 382 29.08 19.45 -6.46
C THR A 382 27.93 19.62 -7.47
N TRP A 383 28.05 20.63 -8.33
CA TRP A 383 27.18 20.80 -9.48
C TRP A 383 27.97 20.79 -10.76
N ASN A 384 27.89 19.69 -11.50
CA ASN A 384 28.62 19.48 -12.75
C ASN A 384 27.64 19.54 -13.92
N LEU A 385 27.79 20.51 -14.81
CA LEU A 385 26.94 20.65 -16.00
C LEU A 385 27.13 19.52 -17.02
N GLY A 386 28.17 18.70 -16.87
CA GLY A 386 28.45 17.53 -17.70
C GLY A 386 28.95 17.88 -19.11
N SER A 387 29.50 16.89 -19.79
CA SER A 387 29.81 16.96 -21.22
C SER A 387 28.55 16.61 -22.00
N SER A 388 27.84 17.60 -22.57
CA SER A 388 26.63 17.28 -23.32
C SER A 388 26.96 16.74 -24.71
N SER A 389 26.87 15.43 -24.88
CA SER A 389 26.63 14.79 -26.19
C SER A 389 25.12 14.78 -26.54
N GLU A 390 24.26 15.13 -25.62
CA GLU A 390 22.80 15.14 -25.80
C GLU A 390 22.30 16.53 -26.11
N GLY A 391 21.63 16.69 -27.24
CA GLY A 391 21.25 17.93 -27.89
C GLY A 391 20.65 19.02 -27.00
N ASN A 392 20.82 20.24 -27.47
CA ASN A 392 20.25 21.52 -27.04
C ASN A 392 19.78 21.64 -25.57
N ASN A 393 20.49 22.40 -24.76
CA ASN A 393 20.13 22.91 -23.43
C ASN A 393 20.20 21.94 -22.22
N THR A 394 20.57 20.67 -22.35
CA THR A 394 20.65 19.76 -21.19
C THR A 394 21.84 20.04 -20.28
N GLY A 395 22.88 20.69 -20.79
CA GLY A 395 24.07 21.05 -20.03
C GLY A 395 24.15 22.51 -19.59
N MET A 396 23.09 23.31 -19.78
CA MET A 396 23.10 24.73 -19.42
C MET A 396 22.50 24.95 -18.03
N LEU A 397 23.04 25.92 -17.31
CA LEU A 397 22.37 26.53 -16.16
C LEU A 397 21.67 27.81 -16.63
N GLU A 398 20.36 27.83 -16.61
CA GLU A 398 19.54 28.99 -16.93
C GLU A 398 18.91 29.52 -15.64
N VAL A 399 19.08 30.82 -15.36
CA VAL A 399 18.53 31.50 -14.19
C VAL A 399 17.71 32.67 -14.70
N ASN A 400 16.38 32.55 -14.68
CA ASN A 400 15.46 33.46 -15.33
C ASN A 400 14.38 33.98 -14.35
N ASN A 401 13.75 35.14 -14.68
CA ASN A 401 12.49 35.57 -14.04
C ASN A 401 12.51 35.61 -12.49
N ASN A 402 13.41 36.34 -11.89
CA ASN A 402 13.58 36.50 -10.44
C ASN A 402 14.00 35.22 -9.68
N SER A 403 14.38 34.15 -10.39
CA SER A 403 14.96 32.99 -9.74
C SER A 403 16.40 33.26 -9.28
N ALA A 404 16.91 32.44 -8.38
CA ALA A 404 18.24 32.57 -7.84
C ALA A 404 19.02 31.25 -7.85
N PHE A 405 20.29 31.32 -8.20
CA PHE A 405 21.26 30.26 -8.01
C PHE A 405 22.37 30.74 -7.07
N ASN A 406 22.50 30.10 -5.92
CA ASN A 406 23.50 30.43 -4.89
C ASN A 406 24.54 29.31 -4.84
N ASN A 407 25.78 29.57 -5.29
CA ASN A 407 26.86 28.61 -5.21
C ASN A 407 27.76 28.90 -4.02
N ARG A 408 27.87 27.95 -3.10
CA ARG A 408 28.81 27.91 -1.99
C ARG A 408 29.74 26.69 -2.04
N GLY A 409 29.39 25.72 -2.87
CA GLY A 409 30.13 24.48 -3.12
C GLY A 409 31.00 24.56 -4.37
N GLU A 410 31.10 23.46 -5.08
CA GLU A 410 31.82 23.35 -6.31
C GLU A 410 30.85 23.38 -7.51
N PHE A 411 31.12 24.25 -8.47
CA PHE A 411 30.39 24.34 -9.73
C PHE A 411 31.35 24.08 -10.89
N ILE A 412 31.09 23.05 -11.70
CA ILE A 412 31.95 22.61 -12.77
C ILE A 412 31.27 22.82 -14.12
N LEU A 413 31.93 23.56 -14.98
CA LEU A 413 31.61 23.75 -16.39
C LEU A 413 32.81 23.33 -17.24
N ASP A 414 32.82 22.09 -17.66
CA ASP A 414 33.94 21.51 -18.44
C ASP A 414 33.44 20.96 -19.78
N ASN A 415 33.04 21.87 -20.67
CA ASN A 415 32.77 21.53 -22.05
C ASN A 415 32.63 22.76 -22.94
N ASP A 416 32.75 22.54 -24.26
CA ASP A 416 32.72 23.61 -25.26
C ASP A 416 31.34 24.10 -25.68
N LYS A 417 30.27 23.51 -25.15
CA LYS A 417 28.87 23.75 -25.60
C LYS A 417 27.95 24.33 -24.56
N ASN A 418 28.34 24.33 -23.30
CA ASN A 418 27.46 24.74 -22.18
C ASN A 418 27.85 26.13 -21.67
N ALA A 419 26.89 26.82 -21.14
CA ALA A 419 27.06 28.13 -20.51
C ALA A 419 26.13 28.31 -19.33
N VAL A 420 26.44 29.28 -18.49
CA VAL A 420 25.51 29.80 -17.49
C VAL A 420 24.82 31.04 -18.10
N HIS A 421 23.51 31.00 -18.20
CA HIS A 421 22.70 32.09 -18.72
C HIS A 421 21.87 32.71 -17.61
N ILE A 422 22.05 33.99 -17.38
CA ILE A 422 21.28 34.75 -16.39
C ILE A 422 20.46 35.81 -17.14
N ASN A 423 19.15 35.65 -17.15
CA ASN A 423 18.24 36.46 -17.90
C ASN A 423 17.14 37.09 -17.02
N GLN A 424 16.54 38.20 -17.43
CA GLN A 424 15.28 38.70 -16.90
C GLN A 424 15.22 38.75 -15.36
N SER A 425 16.13 39.46 -14.73
CA SER A 425 16.20 39.58 -13.26
C SER A 425 16.60 38.30 -12.50
N GLY A 426 17.08 37.26 -13.19
CA GLY A 426 17.73 36.14 -12.55
C GLY A 426 18.97 36.55 -11.74
N THR A 427 19.30 35.86 -10.69
CA THR A 427 20.44 36.14 -9.82
C THR A 427 21.38 34.97 -9.72
N LEU A 428 22.66 35.19 -9.98
CA LEU A 428 23.74 34.25 -9.64
C LEU A 428 24.57 34.89 -8.50
N TYR A 429 24.67 34.15 -7.38
CA TYR A 429 25.53 34.54 -6.28
C TYR A 429 26.56 33.42 -6.01
N ASN A 430 27.84 33.75 -6.13
CA ASN A 430 28.91 32.77 -5.97
C ASN A 430 29.85 33.18 -4.84
N THR A 431 29.97 32.32 -3.83
CA THR A 431 30.98 32.39 -2.77
C THR A 431 31.78 31.10 -2.68
N GLY A 432 31.45 30.11 -3.50
CA GLY A 432 32.13 28.83 -3.63
C GLY A 432 33.16 28.84 -4.77
N HIS A 433 33.47 27.66 -5.24
CA HIS A 433 34.41 27.45 -6.33
C HIS A 433 33.66 27.27 -7.65
N MET A 434 34.05 28.00 -8.67
CA MET A 434 33.60 27.81 -10.05
C MET A 434 34.77 27.36 -10.91
N ASN A 435 34.78 26.13 -11.36
CA ASN A 435 35.77 25.56 -12.26
C ASN A 435 35.22 25.59 -13.70
N ILE A 436 35.77 26.46 -14.52
CA ILE A 436 35.35 26.63 -15.89
C ILE A 436 36.53 26.31 -16.80
N SER A 437 36.41 25.22 -17.54
CA SER A 437 37.41 24.77 -18.50
C SER A 437 36.75 24.45 -19.85
N ASN A 438 37.58 24.52 -20.93
CA ASN A 438 37.18 24.16 -22.29
C ASN A 438 35.92 24.87 -22.87
N SER A 439 35.53 26.02 -22.34
CA SER A 439 34.41 26.79 -22.88
C SER A 439 34.80 27.53 -24.16
N SER A 440 34.20 27.14 -25.28
CA SER A 440 34.36 27.83 -26.59
C SER A 440 33.38 28.98 -26.81
N HIS A 441 32.46 29.20 -25.89
CA HIS A 441 31.49 30.31 -25.96
C HIS A 441 32.15 31.65 -25.61
N ASN A 442 31.64 32.73 -26.19
CA ASN A 442 32.06 34.12 -25.95
C ASN A 442 31.75 34.60 -24.50
N GLY A 443 31.91 33.76 -23.54
CA GLY A 443 31.67 33.96 -22.11
C GLY A 443 30.98 32.75 -21.48
N ALA A 444 31.67 32.14 -20.52
CA ALA A 444 31.12 31.00 -19.78
C ALA A 444 29.91 31.36 -18.94
N VAL A 445 29.79 32.61 -18.49
CA VAL A 445 28.63 33.20 -17.81
C VAL A 445 28.15 34.38 -18.66
N ASN A 446 26.96 34.23 -19.19
CA ASN A 446 26.29 35.28 -20.00
C ASN A 446 25.16 35.92 -19.23
N MET A 447 25.18 37.23 -19.11
CA MET A 447 24.15 38.01 -18.40
C MET A 447 23.39 38.88 -19.37
N TRP A 448 22.09 38.60 -19.51
CA TRP A 448 21.19 39.39 -20.36
C TRP A 448 20.05 39.96 -19.50
N GLY A 449 20.33 41.12 -18.82
CA GLY A 449 19.36 41.75 -17.94
C GLY A 449 19.17 41.14 -16.57
N GLY A 450 20.13 40.34 -16.13
CA GLY A 450 20.19 39.74 -14.79
C GLY A 450 21.20 40.44 -13.85
N ASN A 451 21.27 39.98 -12.61
CA ASN A 451 22.22 40.45 -11.59
C ASN A 451 23.19 39.30 -11.23
N GLY A 452 24.47 39.57 -11.29
CA GLY A 452 25.52 38.64 -10.82
C GLY A 452 26.37 39.26 -9.72
N ARG A 453 26.72 38.46 -8.71
CA ARG A 453 27.75 38.79 -7.71
C ARG A 453 28.69 37.62 -7.59
N PHE A 454 29.97 37.91 -7.71
CA PHE A 454 31.07 36.93 -7.67
C PHE A 454 31.99 37.26 -6.50
#